data_4ab40a23382bcf9176769ea58d0ddfb8
#
_entry.id   4ab40a23382bcf9176769ea58d0ddfb8
#
_cell.length_a   1.000
_cell.length_b   1.000
_cell.length_c   1.000
_cell.angle_alpha   90.00
_cell.angle_beta   90.00
_cell.angle_gamma   90.00
#
_symmetry.space_group_name_H-M   'P 1'
#
loop_
_entity.id
_entity.type
_entity.pdbx_description
1 polymer ?
#
loop_
_entity_poly.entity_id
_entity_poly.type
_entity_poly.pdbx_seq_one_letter_code
_entity_poly.pdbx_strand_id
1 'polypeptide(L)'
;MNCSLQQIAEAVAARLAGDGTVRVSGVASIASAGSGDVVFVEERKHLSSALESQAAAVIAGEFALNEGGTKPLLISDHPKLTFARVARFLGDRDHAPQKASVHEMAVVHASARLGPGTALAEHATVGENVEIGENTSLAAGCAIAAGVKIGKDCRIYPNGTIYSGTVLGDRVIVHAGAVLGSDGFGYVRDRSTGHYEKFPQVGKLVIEDDVEIGANTTIDRGALDETRIRRGTKIDNLVHIGHNCQIGENVVIAAQTGLSGSIVIENNVVLGGQVGIGEHARIEEGVMLGGQGGVLPHKVLRGKGVAFWGTPAQPVRQYLKQLAALARLVKGK
;
A
#
# COMPACT_ATOMS: atom_id res chain seq x y z
N MET A 1 25.97 0.75 4.89
CA MET A 1 26.95 -0.30 4.43
C MET A 1 27.21 -0.12 2.95
N ASN A 2 28.46 -0.16 2.50
CA ASN A 2 28.78 -0.08 1.08
C ASN A 2 28.78 -1.47 0.44
N CYS A 3 27.87 -1.73 -0.50
CA CYS A 3 27.86 -2.94 -1.32
C CYS A 3 28.60 -2.72 -2.64
N SER A 4 29.19 -3.76 -3.23
CA SER A 4 29.68 -3.65 -4.60
C SER A 4 28.48 -3.68 -5.57
N LEU A 5 28.65 -3.03 -6.71
CA LEU A 5 27.62 -3.02 -7.76
C LEU A 5 27.34 -4.44 -8.30
N GLN A 6 28.36 -5.31 -8.29
CA GLN A 6 28.21 -6.73 -8.60
C GLN A 6 27.25 -7.43 -7.66
N GLN A 7 27.40 -7.23 -6.32
CA GLN A 7 26.50 -7.81 -5.32
C GLN A 7 25.06 -7.34 -5.48
N ILE A 8 24.90 -6.07 -5.85
CA ILE A 8 23.57 -5.50 -6.12
C ILE A 8 22.98 -6.13 -7.38
N ALA A 9 23.75 -6.23 -8.48
CA ALA A 9 23.31 -6.84 -9.73
C ALA A 9 22.78 -8.26 -9.53
N GLU A 10 23.52 -9.07 -8.77
CA GLU A 10 23.13 -10.44 -8.40
C GLU A 10 21.84 -10.47 -7.57
N ALA A 11 21.76 -9.60 -6.55
CA ALA A 11 20.59 -9.55 -5.65
C ALA A 11 19.28 -9.15 -6.34
N VAL A 12 19.37 -8.30 -7.39
CA VAL A 12 18.16 -7.82 -8.12
C VAL A 12 17.98 -8.49 -9.48
N ALA A 13 18.83 -9.47 -9.82
CA ALA A 13 18.84 -10.18 -11.10
C ALA A 13 18.93 -9.22 -12.31
N ALA A 14 19.81 -8.22 -12.24
CA ALA A 14 20.09 -7.29 -13.34
C ALA A 14 21.44 -7.62 -13.99
N ARG A 15 21.55 -7.36 -15.30
CA ARG A 15 22.80 -7.53 -16.02
C ARG A 15 23.74 -6.34 -15.76
N LEU A 16 24.94 -6.62 -15.26
CA LEU A 16 25.95 -5.59 -15.06
C LEU A 16 26.72 -5.34 -16.36
N ALA A 17 26.92 -4.07 -16.72
CA ALA A 17 27.81 -3.62 -17.78
C ALA A 17 28.77 -2.56 -17.21
N GLY A 18 30.06 -2.86 -17.19
CA GLY A 18 31.11 -2.01 -16.62
C GLY A 18 31.68 -2.53 -15.30
N ASP A 19 32.29 -1.64 -14.51
CA ASP A 19 33.02 -2.01 -13.28
C ASP A 19 32.06 -2.39 -12.14
N GLY A 20 32.05 -3.67 -11.82
CA GLY A 20 31.26 -4.24 -10.70
C GLY A 20 31.85 -3.98 -9.30
N THR A 21 33.07 -3.47 -9.20
CA THR A 21 33.73 -3.19 -7.92
C THR A 21 33.29 -1.87 -7.31
N VAL A 22 32.64 -1.00 -8.09
CA VAL A 22 32.10 0.30 -7.67
C VAL A 22 31.22 0.11 -6.42
N ARG A 23 31.44 0.96 -5.43
CA ARG A 23 30.74 0.90 -4.16
C ARG A 23 29.47 1.74 -4.17
N VAL A 24 28.37 1.15 -3.73
CA VAL A 24 27.06 1.79 -3.66
C VAL A 24 26.55 1.75 -2.22
N SER A 25 26.07 2.89 -1.75
CA SER A 25 25.53 3.06 -0.39
C SER A 25 24.07 3.54 -0.36
N GLY A 26 23.55 4.04 -1.48
CA GLY A 26 22.22 4.63 -1.52
C GLY A 26 21.61 4.67 -2.93
N VAL A 27 20.43 5.25 -2.99
CA VAL A 27 19.70 5.56 -4.22
C VAL A 27 19.28 7.02 -4.19
N ALA A 28 19.26 7.69 -5.35
CA ALA A 28 18.89 9.09 -5.43
C ALA A 28 18.19 9.44 -6.76
N SER A 29 17.68 10.66 -6.86
CA SER A 29 17.29 11.23 -8.15
C SER A 29 18.54 11.65 -8.94
N ILE A 30 18.42 11.77 -10.25
CA ILE A 30 19.54 12.20 -11.12
C ILE A 30 20.14 13.55 -10.64
N ALA A 31 19.27 14.46 -10.20
CA ALA A 31 19.68 15.81 -9.80
C ALA A 31 20.35 15.88 -8.42
N SER A 32 20.06 14.92 -7.52
CA SER A 32 20.56 14.91 -6.13
C SER A 32 21.58 13.83 -5.83
N ALA A 33 21.96 13.04 -6.84
CA ALA A 33 22.85 11.90 -6.66
C ALA A 33 24.26 12.29 -6.24
N GLY A 34 24.80 11.56 -5.26
CA GLY A 34 26.20 11.58 -4.85
C GLY A 34 26.99 10.38 -5.37
N SER A 35 28.30 10.36 -5.09
CA SER A 35 29.24 9.35 -5.58
C SER A 35 29.02 7.91 -5.06
N GLY A 36 28.08 7.73 -4.13
CA GLY A 36 27.66 6.42 -3.61
C GLY A 36 26.26 6.01 -4.04
N ASP A 37 25.58 6.78 -4.86
CA ASP A 37 24.17 6.54 -5.20
C ASP A 37 23.99 5.87 -6.54
N VAL A 38 22.91 5.10 -6.66
CA VAL A 38 22.40 4.60 -7.95
C VAL A 38 21.18 5.42 -8.34
N VAL A 39 21.10 5.78 -9.63
CA VAL A 39 19.94 6.43 -10.25
C VAL A 39 19.33 5.53 -11.32
N PHE A 40 18.13 5.84 -11.79
CA PHE A 40 17.49 5.06 -12.86
C PHE A 40 16.97 5.95 -13.99
N VAL A 41 16.85 5.35 -15.19
CA VAL A 41 16.34 5.98 -16.40
C VAL A 41 15.41 5.02 -17.12
N GLU A 42 14.18 5.44 -17.38
CA GLU A 42 13.20 4.69 -18.17
C GLU A 42 13.24 5.06 -19.67
N GLU A 43 13.61 6.31 -19.98
CA GLU A 43 13.61 6.83 -21.36
C GLU A 43 15.00 7.35 -21.79
N ARG A 44 15.38 7.04 -23.04
CA ARG A 44 16.69 7.40 -23.61
C ARG A 44 17.02 8.91 -23.48
N LYS A 45 16.02 9.79 -23.57
CA LYS A 45 16.21 11.25 -23.47
C LYS A 45 16.84 11.72 -22.14
N HIS A 46 16.77 10.93 -21.08
CA HIS A 46 17.33 11.26 -19.77
C HIS A 46 18.68 10.59 -19.50
N LEU A 47 19.17 9.75 -20.43
CA LEU A 47 20.37 8.94 -20.20
C LEU A 47 21.63 9.79 -20.08
N SER A 48 21.82 10.79 -20.94
CA SER A 48 23.00 11.68 -20.87
C SER A 48 23.10 12.38 -19.51
N SER A 49 21.99 12.93 -19.02
CA SER A 49 21.95 13.59 -17.70
C SER A 49 22.27 12.62 -16.55
N ALA A 50 21.86 11.35 -16.66
CA ALA A 50 22.19 10.34 -15.67
C ALA A 50 23.67 9.93 -15.72
N LEU A 51 24.24 9.78 -16.90
CA LEU A 51 25.67 9.48 -17.11
C LEU A 51 26.58 10.63 -16.64
N GLU A 52 26.16 11.88 -16.79
CA GLU A 52 26.89 13.08 -16.35
C GLU A 52 26.70 13.40 -14.87
N SER A 53 25.69 12.82 -14.19
CA SER A 53 25.42 13.04 -12.77
C SER A 53 26.58 12.60 -11.88
N GLN A 54 26.51 12.86 -10.57
CA GLN A 54 27.48 12.36 -9.59
C GLN A 54 27.22 10.90 -9.19
N ALA A 55 26.18 10.24 -9.71
CA ALA A 55 25.85 8.88 -9.34
C ALA A 55 26.97 7.88 -9.60
N ALA A 56 27.10 6.87 -8.73
CA ALA A 56 28.05 5.77 -8.89
C ALA A 56 27.71 4.84 -10.05
N ALA A 57 26.42 4.62 -10.30
CA ALA A 57 25.92 3.75 -11.36
C ALA A 57 24.54 4.17 -11.84
N VAL A 58 24.14 3.71 -13.03
CA VAL A 58 22.81 3.98 -13.61
C VAL A 58 22.09 2.67 -13.91
N ILE A 59 20.82 2.58 -13.54
CA ILE A 59 19.91 1.51 -13.96
C ILE A 59 19.16 1.98 -15.20
N ALA A 60 19.24 1.23 -16.29
CA ALA A 60 18.60 1.60 -17.56
C ALA A 60 18.17 0.37 -18.36
N GLY A 61 17.43 0.59 -19.43
CA GLY A 61 17.12 -0.43 -20.43
C GLY A 61 18.31 -0.72 -21.35
N GLU A 62 18.16 -1.69 -22.27
CA GLU A 62 19.20 -2.07 -23.25
C GLU A 62 19.67 -0.92 -24.14
N PHE A 63 18.83 0.11 -24.33
CA PHE A 63 19.18 1.31 -25.10
C PHE A 63 20.42 2.03 -24.58
N ALA A 64 20.80 1.80 -23.32
CA ALA A 64 21.95 2.45 -22.69
C ALA A 64 23.29 1.81 -23.09
N LEU A 65 23.32 0.58 -23.58
CA LEU A 65 24.55 -0.15 -23.90
C LEU A 65 25.34 0.47 -25.06
N ASN A 66 24.66 1.15 -25.98
CA ASN A 66 25.26 1.73 -27.18
C ASN A 66 25.70 3.20 -27.02
N GLU A 67 25.44 3.77 -25.87
CA GLU A 67 25.80 5.14 -25.52
C GLU A 67 27.11 5.08 -24.73
N GLY A 68 28.23 5.33 -25.38
CA GLY A 68 29.56 5.26 -24.76
C GLY A 68 29.65 6.09 -23.50
N GLY A 69 30.04 5.46 -22.39
CA GLY A 69 30.24 6.09 -21.08
C GLY A 69 31.12 5.22 -20.21
N THR A 70 31.83 5.84 -19.24
CA THR A 70 32.68 5.15 -18.27
C THR A 70 31.92 4.69 -17.05
N LYS A 71 30.68 5.19 -16.86
CA LYS A 71 29.86 4.88 -15.72
C LYS A 71 29.21 3.49 -15.84
N PRO A 72 29.34 2.63 -14.83
CA PRO A 72 28.75 1.30 -14.87
C PRO A 72 27.23 1.34 -14.90
N LEU A 73 26.64 0.37 -15.60
CA LEU A 73 25.19 0.25 -15.82
C LEU A 73 24.66 -1.04 -15.25
N LEU A 74 23.48 -0.99 -14.65
CA LEU A 74 22.61 -2.14 -14.40
C LEU A 74 21.51 -2.16 -15.47
N ILE A 75 21.55 -3.14 -16.34
CA ILE A 75 20.61 -3.27 -17.46
C ILE A 75 19.43 -4.14 -17.05
N SER A 76 18.23 -3.61 -17.27
CA SER A 76 16.96 -4.25 -16.94
C SER A 76 15.85 -3.84 -17.90
N ASP A 77 14.94 -4.76 -18.21
CA ASP A 77 13.72 -4.48 -18.97
C ASP A 77 12.74 -3.57 -18.21
N HIS A 78 12.89 -3.51 -16.87
CA HIS A 78 12.07 -2.68 -15.98
C HIS A 78 12.94 -1.84 -15.03
N PRO A 79 13.60 -0.77 -15.51
CA PRO A 79 14.56 0.02 -14.71
C PRO A 79 13.99 0.54 -13.41
N LYS A 80 12.76 1.03 -13.40
CA LYS A 80 12.08 1.53 -12.19
C LYS A 80 11.82 0.44 -11.17
N LEU A 81 11.40 -0.76 -11.60
CA LEU A 81 11.22 -1.90 -10.70
C LEU A 81 12.57 -2.36 -10.12
N THR A 82 13.61 -2.40 -10.95
CA THR A 82 14.96 -2.74 -10.49
C THR A 82 15.47 -1.72 -9.49
N PHE A 83 15.25 -0.43 -9.73
CA PHE A 83 15.59 0.63 -8.77
C PHE A 83 14.88 0.44 -7.42
N ALA A 84 13.57 0.14 -7.44
CA ALA A 84 12.83 -0.14 -6.21
C ALA A 84 13.39 -1.36 -5.46
N ARG A 85 13.82 -2.41 -6.18
CA ARG A 85 14.49 -3.59 -5.58
C ARG A 85 15.84 -3.24 -4.99
N VAL A 86 16.65 -2.42 -5.68
CA VAL A 86 17.93 -1.92 -5.18
C VAL A 86 17.71 -1.06 -3.93
N ALA A 87 16.76 -0.14 -3.96
CA ALA A 87 16.43 0.69 -2.80
C ALA A 87 16.06 -0.17 -1.59
N ARG A 88 15.22 -1.18 -1.77
CA ARG A 88 14.86 -2.12 -0.71
C ARG A 88 16.08 -2.92 -0.22
N PHE A 89 16.88 -3.45 -1.13
CA PHE A 89 18.10 -4.22 -0.78
C PHE A 89 19.09 -3.40 0.06
N LEU A 90 19.23 -2.10 -0.25
CA LEU A 90 20.09 -1.19 0.52
C LEU A 90 19.40 -0.74 1.83
N GLY A 91 18.10 -0.45 1.80
CA GLY A 91 17.33 0.05 2.92
C GLY A 91 16.98 -1.03 3.95
N ASP A 92 16.77 -2.30 3.53
CA ASP A 92 16.52 -3.42 4.46
C ASP A 92 17.70 -3.68 5.42
N ARG A 93 18.86 -3.09 5.13
CA ARG A 93 20.03 -3.16 6.01
C ARG A 93 20.06 -2.07 7.09
N ASP A 94 19.42 -0.92 6.82
CA ASP A 94 19.19 0.14 7.83
C ASP A 94 17.94 -0.17 8.68
N HIS A 95 17.08 -1.07 8.19
CA HIS A 95 15.93 -1.63 8.90
C HIS A 95 16.23 -3.07 9.36
N ALA A 96 17.46 -3.32 9.81
CA ALA A 96 17.79 -4.57 10.50
C ALA A 96 16.71 -4.86 11.55
N PRO A 97 16.27 -6.12 11.72
CA PRO A 97 15.26 -6.45 12.71
C PRO A 97 15.66 -5.76 14.02
N GLN A 98 14.77 -4.91 14.53
CA GLN A 98 14.99 -4.29 15.83
C GLN A 98 15.32 -5.44 16.77
N LYS A 99 16.39 -5.29 17.58
CA LYS A 99 16.72 -6.30 18.58
C LYS A 99 15.41 -6.63 19.31
N ALA A 100 15.06 -7.92 19.34
CA ALA A 100 13.94 -8.39 20.14
C ALA A 100 13.96 -7.69 21.49
N SER A 101 13.03 -6.84 21.75
CA SER A 101 12.97 -6.05 22.99
C SER A 101 11.54 -5.62 23.28
N VAL A 102 11.14 -5.81 24.52
CA VAL A 102 9.91 -5.20 25.05
C VAL A 102 10.36 -4.02 25.89
N HIS A 103 9.99 -2.81 25.46
CA HIS A 103 10.31 -1.60 26.20
C HIS A 103 9.66 -1.63 27.59
N GLU A 104 10.32 -1.14 28.63
CA GLU A 104 9.81 -1.17 30.01
C GLU A 104 8.46 -0.42 30.19
N MET A 105 8.19 0.57 29.36
CA MET A 105 6.93 1.31 29.35
C MET A 105 5.85 0.67 28.45
N ALA A 106 6.12 -0.45 27.80
CA ALA A 106 5.09 -1.19 27.08
C ALA A 106 4.24 -1.99 28.08
N VAL A 107 2.93 -2.05 27.82
CA VAL A 107 1.98 -2.81 28.65
C VAL A 107 1.53 -4.05 27.89
N VAL A 108 1.91 -5.22 28.39
CA VAL A 108 1.58 -6.51 27.77
C VAL A 108 0.75 -7.33 28.72
N HIS A 109 -0.45 -7.76 28.29
CA HIS A 109 -1.29 -8.63 29.12
C HIS A 109 -0.63 -10.00 29.31
N ALA A 110 -0.78 -10.58 30.50
CA ALA A 110 -0.11 -11.84 30.87
C ALA A 110 -0.48 -13.04 30.00
N SER A 111 -1.65 -13.04 29.36
CA SER A 111 -2.07 -14.08 28.42
C SER A 111 -1.62 -13.85 26.97
N ALA A 112 -0.99 -12.71 26.65
CA ALA A 112 -0.49 -12.44 25.30
C ALA A 112 0.71 -13.33 24.98
N ARG A 113 0.80 -13.75 23.73
CA ARG A 113 1.89 -14.57 23.20
C ARG A 113 2.70 -13.78 22.17
N LEU A 114 3.99 -13.59 22.48
CA LEU A 114 4.92 -12.89 21.61
C LEU A 114 5.88 -13.90 20.98
N GLY A 115 5.94 -13.93 19.67
CA GLY A 115 6.91 -14.76 18.92
C GLY A 115 8.34 -14.28 19.10
N PRO A 116 9.34 -15.14 18.74
CA PRO A 116 10.75 -14.76 18.78
C PRO A 116 11.03 -13.52 17.92
N GLY A 117 11.93 -12.66 18.35
CA GLY A 117 12.30 -11.47 17.57
C GLY A 117 11.27 -10.32 17.61
N THR A 118 10.17 -10.47 18.35
CA THR A 118 9.17 -9.39 18.51
C THR A 118 9.80 -8.18 19.21
N ALA A 119 9.51 -6.99 18.70
CA ALA A 119 9.91 -5.71 19.27
C ALA A 119 8.71 -4.85 19.62
N LEU A 120 8.61 -4.37 20.86
CA LEU A 120 7.57 -3.47 21.33
C LEU A 120 8.22 -2.18 21.83
N ALA A 121 7.87 -1.05 21.22
CA ALA A 121 8.37 0.26 21.64
C ALA A 121 7.57 0.81 22.84
N GLU A 122 7.97 1.99 23.30
CA GLU A 122 7.35 2.67 24.44
C GLU A 122 5.85 2.90 24.25
N HIS A 123 5.10 2.76 25.31
CA HIS A 123 3.63 2.95 25.34
C HIS A 123 2.83 2.03 24.39
N ALA A 124 3.44 1.01 23.78
CA ALA A 124 2.68 -0.01 23.06
C ALA A 124 1.85 -0.80 24.08
N THR A 125 0.56 -1.03 23.78
CA THR A 125 -0.35 -1.83 24.60
C THR A 125 -0.79 -3.08 23.86
N VAL A 126 -0.68 -4.24 24.52
CA VAL A 126 -1.05 -5.55 23.96
C VAL A 126 -2.06 -6.21 24.89
N GLY A 127 -3.27 -6.40 24.40
CA GLY A 127 -4.41 -6.88 25.17
C GLY A 127 -4.43 -8.38 25.43
N GLU A 128 -5.52 -8.80 26.05
CA GLU A 128 -5.75 -10.20 26.44
C GLU A 128 -5.80 -11.14 25.24
N ASN A 129 -5.16 -12.33 25.35
CA ASN A 129 -5.15 -13.38 24.32
C ASN A 129 -4.68 -12.92 22.92
N VAL A 130 -3.89 -11.86 22.86
CA VAL A 130 -3.23 -11.44 21.61
C VAL A 130 -2.12 -12.42 21.24
N GLU A 131 -2.02 -12.75 19.96
CA GLU A 131 -0.95 -13.55 19.40
C GLU A 131 -0.15 -12.71 18.38
N ILE A 132 1.16 -12.57 18.57
CA ILE A 132 2.05 -11.84 17.67
C ILE A 132 3.13 -12.80 17.14
N GLY A 133 3.23 -12.91 15.82
CA GLY A 133 4.22 -13.75 15.14
C GLY A 133 5.65 -13.22 15.27
N GLU A 134 6.61 -14.07 14.87
CA GLU A 134 8.03 -13.78 14.95
C GLU A 134 8.43 -12.52 14.17
N ASN A 135 9.48 -11.82 14.62
CA ASN A 135 10.07 -10.63 14.00
C ASN A 135 9.09 -9.46 13.76
N THR A 136 7.92 -9.50 14.36
CA THR A 136 6.93 -8.41 14.24
C THR A 136 7.26 -7.27 15.18
N SER A 137 7.12 -6.04 14.70
CA SER A 137 7.43 -4.82 15.45
C SER A 137 6.21 -3.93 15.64
N LEU A 138 5.98 -3.50 16.87
CA LEU A 138 5.02 -2.48 17.25
C LEU A 138 5.77 -1.21 17.67
N ALA A 139 5.58 -0.14 16.94
CA ALA A 139 6.16 1.16 17.27
C ALA A 139 5.42 1.83 18.43
N ALA A 140 5.92 3.00 18.84
CA ALA A 140 5.41 3.73 19.99
C ALA A 140 3.90 4.01 19.92
N GLY A 141 3.21 3.86 21.04
CA GLY A 141 1.80 4.18 21.20
C GLY A 141 0.82 3.27 20.43
N CYS A 142 1.27 2.14 19.88
CA CYS A 142 0.36 1.16 19.27
C CYS A 142 -0.60 0.57 20.29
N ALA A 143 -1.87 0.40 19.90
CA ALA A 143 -2.91 -0.19 20.73
C ALA A 143 -3.48 -1.46 20.07
N ILE A 144 -3.16 -2.63 20.62
CA ILE A 144 -3.63 -3.92 20.15
C ILE A 144 -4.65 -4.47 21.12
N ALA A 145 -5.92 -4.50 20.70
CA ALA A 145 -7.02 -4.95 21.55
C ALA A 145 -7.04 -6.49 21.73
N ALA A 146 -7.91 -6.96 22.65
CA ALA A 146 -7.99 -8.38 22.98
C ALA A 146 -8.29 -9.30 21.78
N GLY A 147 -7.67 -10.48 21.74
CA GLY A 147 -7.92 -11.54 20.77
C GLY A 147 -7.42 -11.24 19.35
N VAL A 148 -6.64 -10.18 19.15
CA VAL A 148 -6.01 -9.87 17.86
C VAL A 148 -4.93 -10.91 17.55
N LYS A 149 -4.84 -11.31 16.28
CA LYS A 149 -3.78 -12.16 15.76
C LYS A 149 -2.98 -11.41 14.71
N ILE A 150 -1.67 -11.36 14.87
CA ILE A 150 -0.73 -10.71 13.94
C ILE A 150 0.28 -11.76 13.49
N GLY A 151 0.46 -11.92 12.19
CA GLY A 151 1.45 -12.82 11.60
C GLY A 151 2.87 -12.40 11.86
N LYS A 152 3.81 -13.04 11.16
CA LYS A 152 5.25 -12.77 11.27
C LYS A 152 5.71 -11.63 10.36
N ASP A 153 6.87 -11.05 10.69
CA ASP A 153 7.54 -10.00 9.92
C ASP A 153 6.65 -8.77 9.65
N CYS A 154 5.64 -8.52 10.51
CA CYS A 154 4.76 -7.36 10.41
C CYS A 154 5.40 -6.11 11.02
N ARG A 155 5.00 -4.95 10.51
CA ARG A 155 5.44 -3.64 11.03
C ARG A 155 4.23 -2.76 11.29
N ILE A 156 3.99 -2.43 12.55
CA ILE A 156 2.93 -1.50 12.94
C ILE A 156 3.60 -0.20 13.40
N TYR A 157 3.40 0.85 12.64
CA TYR A 157 4.00 2.16 12.87
C TYR A 157 3.26 2.91 14.01
N PRO A 158 3.83 4.04 14.51
CA PRO A 158 3.31 4.71 15.71
C PRO A 158 1.81 4.98 15.69
N ASN A 159 1.17 4.80 16.85
CA ASN A 159 -0.26 5.06 17.07
C ASN A 159 -1.20 4.20 16.18
N GLY A 160 -0.74 3.10 15.60
CA GLY A 160 -1.62 2.12 14.96
C GLY A 160 -2.56 1.50 15.98
N THR A 161 -3.86 1.48 15.69
CA THR A 161 -4.91 0.91 16.57
C THR A 161 -5.56 -0.28 15.91
N ILE A 162 -5.54 -1.44 16.56
CA ILE A 162 -6.12 -2.67 16.03
C ILE A 162 -7.16 -3.17 17.02
N TYR A 163 -8.42 -3.18 16.59
CA TYR A 163 -9.57 -3.59 17.41
C TYR A 163 -9.66 -5.11 17.56
N SER A 164 -10.37 -5.53 18.59
CA SER A 164 -10.53 -6.93 18.99
C SER A 164 -11.01 -7.84 17.85
N GLY A 165 -10.47 -9.06 17.80
CA GLY A 165 -10.83 -10.07 16.81
C GLY A 165 -10.30 -9.83 15.39
N THR A 166 -9.51 -8.78 15.18
CA THR A 166 -8.83 -8.54 13.90
C THR A 166 -7.71 -9.56 13.68
N VAL A 167 -7.58 -10.02 12.43
CA VAL A 167 -6.53 -10.96 12.02
C VAL A 167 -5.67 -10.32 10.94
N LEU A 168 -4.37 -10.25 11.16
CA LEU A 168 -3.37 -9.85 10.17
C LEU A 168 -2.53 -11.07 9.78
N GLY A 169 -2.30 -11.26 8.48
CA GLY A 169 -1.36 -12.23 7.93
C GLY A 169 0.10 -11.83 8.14
N ASP A 170 0.98 -12.41 7.34
CA ASP A 170 2.43 -12.20 7.40
C ASP A 170 2.86 -10.96 6.60
N ARG A 171 3.94 -10.29 7.00
CA ARG A 171 4.56 -9.15 6.29
C ARG A 171 3.60 -7.98 6.03
N VAL A 172 2.58 -7.82 6.89
CA VAL A 172 1.67 -6.69 6.82
C VAL A 172 2.35 -5.44 7.36
N ILE A 173 2.21 -4.34 6.62
CA ILE A 173 2.70 -3.02 7.04
C ILE A 173 1.50 -2.13 7.32
N VAL A 174 1.45 -1.58 8.53
CA VAL A 174 0.40 -0.64 8.96
C VAL A 174 1.06 0.68 9.33
N HIS A 175 0.84 1.71 8.53
CA HIS A 175 1.42 3.03 8.76
C HIS A 175 0.75 3.78 9.91
N ALA A 176 1.40 4.87 10.34
CA ALA A 176 1.05 5.60 11.55
C ALA A 176 -0.42 6.07 11.56
N GLY A 177 -1.06 5.93 12.72
CA GLY A 177 -2.42 6.40 12.95
C GLY A 177 -3.52 5.61 12.25
N ALA A 178 -3.22 4.52 11.54
CA ALA A 178 -4.25 3.67 10.94
C ALA A 178 -5.09 2.98 12.02
N VAL A 179 -6.40 2.83 11.76
CA VAL A 179 -7.38 2.21 12.67
C VAL A 179 -8.04 1.02 11.97
N LEU A 180 -7.86 -0.17 12.52
CA LEU A 180 -8.27 -1.42 11.91
C LEU A 180 -9.30 -2.15 12.77
N GLY A 181 -10.46 -2.50 12.19
CA GLY A 181 -11.51 -3.28 12.83
C GLY A 181 -12.47 -2.47 13.72
N SER A 182 -12.55 -1.15 13.52
CA SER A 182 -13.59 -0.32 14.12
C SER A 182 -15.00 -0.76 13.70
N ASP A 183 -16.01 -0.38 14.47
CA ASP A 183 -17.40 -0.61 14.10
C ASP A 183 -17.78 0.15 12.84
N GLY A 184 -18.46 -0.51 11.93
CA GLY A 184 -19.00 0.11 10.73
C GLY A 184 -20.16 1.08 11.03
N PHE A 185 -20.46 1.94 10.06
CA PHE A 185 -21.56 2.91 10.16
C PHE A 185 -22.90 2.23 9.82
N GLY A 186 -23.48 1.56 10.80
CA GLY A 186 -24.76 0.86 10.67
C GLY A 186 -25.80 1.40 11.65
N TYR A 187 -26.90 1.97 11.14
CA TYR A 187 -28.01 2.50 11.97
C TYR A 187 -29.35 2.19 11.34
N VAL A 188 -30.30 1.80 12.16
CA VAL A 188 -31.70 1.57 11.74
C VAL A 188 -32.57 2.65 12.39
N ARG A 189 -33.40 3.31 11.57
CA ARG A 189 -34.32 4.30 12.10
C ARG A 189 -35.58 3.60 12.61
N ASP A 190 -35.88 3.73 13.90
CA ASP A 190 -37.17 3.36 14.45
C ASP A 190 -38.25 4.32 13.88
N ARG A 191 -39.20 3.75 13.18
CA ARG A 191 -40.28 4.54 12.54
C ARG A 191 -41.27 5.13 13.54
N SER A 192 -41.39 4.56 14.74
CA SER A 192 -42.34 5.00 15.77
C SER A 192 -41.81 6.22 16.54
N THR A 193 -40.52 6.27 16.82
CA THR A 193 -39.87 7.31 17.63
C THR A 193 -39.08 8.31 16.79
N GLY A 194 -38.69 7.93 15.57
CA GLY A 194 -37.80 8.72 14.71
C GLY A 194 -36.32 8.63 15.08
N HIS A 195 -35.96 7.94 16.15
CA HIS A 195 -34.58 7.77 16.62
C HIS A 195 -33.81 6.72 15.81
N TYR A 196 -32.48 6.82 15.80
CA TYR A 196 -31.61 5.84 15.21
C TYR A 196 -31.09 4.87 16.27
N GLU A 197 -31.21 3.58 16.01
CA GLU A 197 -30.60 2.51 16.80
C GLU A 197 -29.39 1.97 16.05
N LYS A 198 -28.30 1.72 16.81
CA LYS A 198 -27.07 1.16 16.23
C LYS A 198 -27.29 -0.30 15.85
N PHE A 199 -27.02 -0.63 14.60
CA PHE A 199 -26.98 -2.03 14.15
C PHE A 199 -25.71 -2.71 14.69
N PRO A 200 -25.80 -3.93 15.23
CA PRO A 200 -24.64 -4.62 15.80
C PRO A 200 -23.50 -4.80 14.80
N GLN A 201 -22.27 -4.59 15.27
CA GLN A 201 -21.04 -4.78 14.52
C GLN A 201 -20.22 -5.85 15.21
N VAL A 202 -20.59 -7.13 15.01
CA VAL A 202 -20.03 -8.29 15.73
C VAL A 202 -19.14 -9.17 14.85
N GLY A 203 -19.00 -8.82 13.58
CA GLY A 203 -18.12 -9.49 12.65
C GLY A 203 -16.65 -9.17 12.90
N LYS A 204 -15.80 -9.54 11.97
CA LYS A 204 -14.34 -9.39 12.11
C LYS A 204 -13.72 -8.67 10.89
N LEU A 205 -12.45 -8.28 11.05
CA LEU A 205 -11.59 -7.84 9.96
C LEU A 205 -10.48 -8.88 9.74
N VAL A 206 -10.27 -9.25 8.48
CA VAL A 206 -9.19 -10.16 8.08
C VAL A 206 -8.34 -9.47 7.00
N ILE A 207 -7.06 -9.36 7.25
CA ILE A 207 -6.06 -8.79 6.33
C ILE A 207 -5.04 -9.89 6.05
N GLU A 208 -4.88 -10.24 4.77
CA GLU A 208 -3.98 -11.31 4.36
C GLU A 208 -2.53 -10.81 4.21
N ASP A 209 -1.62 -11.69 3.77
CA ASP A 209 -0.18 -11.44 3.67
C ASP A 209 0.16 -10.29 2.72
N ASP A 210 1.31 -9.66 2.95
CA ASP A 210 1.92 -8.65 2.06
C ASP A 210 1.05 -7.41 1.79
N VAL A 211 0.02 -7.17 2.62
CA VAL A 211 -0.81 -5.97 2.54
C VAL A 211 -0.09 -4.78 3.17
N GLU A 212 -0.20 -3.61 2.55
CA GLU A 212 0.31 -2.35 3.09
C GLU A 212 -0.82 -1.34 3.22
N ILE A 213 -0.94 -0.72 4.41
CA ILE A 213 -2.02 0.18 4.79
C ILE A 213 -1.43 1.53 5.17
N GLY A 214 -1.80 2.56 4.42
CA GLY A 214 -1.32 3.92 4.58
C GLY A 214 -1.74 4.61 5.88
N ALA A 215 -1.09 5.72 6.16
CA ALA A 215 -1.30 6.49 7.38
C ALA A 215 -2.74 7.02 7.50
N ASN A 216 -3.29 6.98 8.72
CA ASN A 216 -4.64 7.44 9.04
C ASN A 216 -5.76 6.79 8.20
N THR A 217 -5.51 5.64 7.62
CA THR A 217 -6.52 4.82 6.94
C THR A 217 -7.37 4.10 7.96
N THR A 218 -8.69 4.02 7.71
CA THR A 218 -9.66 3.34 8.58
C THR A 218 -10.32 2.19 7.84
N ILE A 219 -10.34 0.99 8.45
CA ILE A 219 -10.97 -0.19 7.87
C ILE A 219 -11.92 -0.78 8.92
N ASP A 220 -13.22 -0.78 8.61
CA ASP A 220 -14.24 -1.29 9.50
C ASP A 220 -14.30 -2.83 9.49
N ARG A 221 -14.72 -3.41 10.60
CA ARG A 221 -15.08 -4.83 10.67
C ARG A 221 -16.34 -5.14 9.88
N GLY A 222 -16.60 -6.39 9.60
CA GLY A 222 -17.93 -6.80 9.12
C GLY A 222 -19.01 -6.54 10.18
N ALA A 223 -20.21 -6.21 9.74
CA ALA A 223 -21.34 -6.10 10.68
C ALA A 223 -21.65 -7.45 11.32
N LEU A 224 -21.87 -8.50 10.55
CA LEU A 224 -22.13 -9.86 11.02
C LEU A 224 -21.05 -10.85 10.59
N ASP A 225 -20.55 -10.72 9.36
CA ASP A 225 -19.53 -11.60 8.76
C ASP A 225 -18.14 -10.95 8.87
N GLU A 226 -17.45 -10.81 7.74
CA GLU A 226 -16.13 -10.23 7.73
C GLU A 226 -15.92 -9.15 6.65
N THR A 227 -15.12 -8.16 6.95
CA THR A 227 -14.40 -7.36 5.97
C THR A 227 -13.07 -8.06 5.69
N ARG A 228 -12.72 -8.23 4.42
CA ARG A 228 -11.48 -8.94 4.03
C ARG A 228 -10.67 -8.16 3.02
N ILE A 229 -9.38 -8.06 3.29
CA ILE A 229 -8.37 -7.48 2.39
C ILE A 229 -7.42 -8.60 2.00
N ARG A 230 -7.37 -8.96 0.71
CA ARG A 230 -6.56 -10.07 0.24
C ARG A 230 -5.12 -9.67 -0.04
N ARG A 231 -4.29 -10.70 -0.22
CA ARG A 231 -2.84 -10.62 -0.36
C ARG A 231 -2.37 -9.57 -1.35
N GLY A 232 -1.27 -8.89 -0.99
CA GLY A 232 -0.53 -7.99 -1.88
C GLY A 232 -1.19 -6.64 -2.13
N THR A 233 -2.40 -6.41 -1.61
CA THR A 233 -3.13 -5.14 -1.79
C THR A 233 -2.39 -3.98 -1.12
N LYS A 234 -2.35 -2.82 -1.81
CA LYS A 234 -1.71 -1.59 -1.36
C LYS A 234 -2.73 -0.49 -1.22
N ILE A 235 -2.84 0.04 -0.01
CA ILE A 235 -3.81 1.06 0.39
C ILE A 235 -3.03 2.29 0.83
N ASP A 236 -3.29 3.41 0.19
CA ASP A 236 -2.64 4.68 0.47
C ASP A 236 -3.25 5.37 1.71
N ASN A 237 -2.79 6.55 2.02
CA ASN A 237 -3.17 7.33 3.20
C ASN A 237 -4.63 7.82 3.12
N LEU A 238 -5.26 7.99 4.29
CA LEU A 238 -6.59 8.58 4.43
C LEU A 238 -7.69 7.83 3.63
N VAL A 239 -7.54 6.56 3.40
CA VAL A 239 -8.57 5.72 2.77
C VAL A 239 -9.55 5.26 3.84
N HIS A 240 -10.85 5.20 3.50
CA HIS A 240 -11.87 4.56 4.32
C HIS A 240 -12.45 3.34 3.62
N ILE A 241 -12.46 2.19 4.32
CA ILE A 241 -13.11 0.96 3.86
C ILE A 241 -14.19 0.57 4.85
N GLY A 242 -15.46 0.67 4.41
CA GLY A 242 -16.63 0.34 5.21
C GLY A 242 -16.80 -1.16 5.46
N HIS A 243 -17.76 -1.48 6.32
CA HIS A 243 -18.04 -2.85 6.76
C HIS A 243 -18.39 -3.82 5.62
N ASN A 244 -18.08 -5.10 5.80
CA ASN A 244 -18.39 -6.19 4.85
C ASN A 244 -17.77 -6.05 3.44
N CYS A 245 -16.79 -5.17 3.25
CA CYS A 245 -16.08 -5.07 1.98
C CYS A 245 -15.20 -6.29 1.73
N GLN A 246 -15.18 -6.77 0.48
CA GLN A 246 -14.34 -7.86 0.01
C GLN A 246 -13.36 -7.30 -1.03
N ILE A 247 -12.10 -7.12 -0.65
CA ILE A 247 -11.06 -6.55 -1.50
C ILE A 247 -10.16 -7.69 -1.99
N GLY A 248 -9.99 -7.79 -3.30
CA GLY A 248 -9.22 -8.82 -4.00
C GLY A 248 -7.71 -8.74 -3.79
N GLU A 249 -6.97 -9.58 -4.51
CA GLU A 249 -5.51 -9.61 -4.48
C GLU A 249 -4.91 -8.51 -5.35
N ASN A 250 -3.75 -7.97 -4.93
CA ASN A 250 -2.98 -6.98 -5.68
C ASN A 250 -3.78 -5.75 -6.11
N VAL A 251 -4.77 -5.36 -5.34
CA VAL A 251 -5.54 -4.14 -5.56
C VAL A 251 -4.70 -2.93 -5.13
N VAL A 252 -4.79 -1.82 -5.86
CA VAL A 252 -4.15 -0.55 -5.50
C VAL A 252 -5.24 0.48 -5.26
N ILE A 253 -5.25 1.07 -4.06
CA ILE A 253 -6.22 2.09 -3.64
C ILE A 253 -5.45 3.35 -3.28
N ALA A 254 -5.58 4.39 -4.10
CA ALA A 254 -4.91 5.66 -3.86
C ALA A 254 -5.63 6.51 -2.79
N ALA A 255 -4.93 7.53 -2.31
CA ALA A 255 -5.31 8.32 -1.15
C ALA A 255 -6.73 8.94 -1.22
N GLN A 256 -7.34 9.07 -0.03
CA GLN A 256 -8.66 9.69 0.16
C GLN A 256 -9.81 8.95 -0.57
N THR A 257 -9.63 7.72 -0.99
CA THR A 257 -10.71 6.89 -1.52
C THR A 257 -11.64 6.46 -0.40
N GLY A 258 -12.95 6.55 -0.63
CA GLY A 258 -14.00 6.11 0.29
C GLY A 258 -14.80 4.94 -0.29
N LEU A 259 -14.82 3.82 0.40
CA LEU A 259 -15.61 2.64 0.07
C LEU A 259 -16.74 2.51 1.10
N SER A 260 -17.98 2.58 0.64
CA SER A 260 -19.16 2.29 1.49
C SER A 260 -19.21 0.81 1.87
N GLY A 261 -20.22 0.40 2.63
CA GLY A 261 -20.36 -0.99 3.05
C GLY A 261 -20.66 -1.99 1.92
N SER A 262 -20.28 -3.25 2.11
CA SER A 262 -20.64 -4.40 1.26
C SER A 262 -20.19 -4.32 -0.20
N ILE A 263 -19.06 -3.68 -0.46
CA ILE A 263 -18.47 -3.58 -1.80
C ILE A 263 -17.61 -4.79 -2.09
N VAL A 264 -17.62 -5.24 -3.35
CA VAL A 264 -16.71 -6.27 -3.86
C VAL A 264 -15.76 -5.64 -4.88
N ILE A 265 -14.47 -5.68 -4.58
CA ILE A 265 -13.39 -5.30 -5.50
C ILE A 265 -12.61 -6.56 -5.85
N GLU A 266 -12.59 -6.92 -7.13
CA GLU A 266 -11.86 -8.11 -7.58
C GLU A 266 -10.35 -7.85 -7.72
N ASN A 267 -9.60 -8.86 -8.16
CA ASN A 267 -8.14 -8.80 -8.21
C ASN A 267 -7.63 -7.74 -9.21
N ASN A 268 -6.43 -7.20 -8.93
CA ASN A 268 -5.70 -6.31 -9.83
C ASN A 268 -6.46 -5.01 -10.21
N VAL A 269 -7.44 -4.59 -9.43
CA VAL A 269 -8.15 -3.32 -9.62
C VAL A 269 -7.27 -2.16 -9.16
N VAL A 270 -7.34 -1.04 -9.88
CA VAL A 270 -6.64 0.21 -9.52
C VAL A 270 -7.66 1.31 -9.30
N LEU A 271 -7.70 1.86 -8.08
CA LEU A 271 -8.54 3.00 -7.72
C LEU A 271 -7.66 4.25 -7.58
N GLY A 272 -7.96 5.27 -8.37
CA GLY A 272 -7.34 6.59 -8.28
C GLY A 272 -7.73 7.34 -7.00
N GLY A 273 -7.01 8.41 -6.70
CA GLY A 273 -7.28 9.20 -5.48
C GLY A 273 -8.67 9.84 -5.46
N GLN A 274 -9.25 9.96 -4.26
CA GLN A 274 -10.57 10.56 -4.04
C GLN A 274 -11.72 9.86 -4.77
N VAL A 275 -11.59 8.59 -5.08
CA VAL A 275 -12.69 7.78 -5.62
C VAL A 275 -13.71 7.52 -4.52
N GLY A 276 -15.00 7.66 -4.86
CA GLY A 276 -16.12 7.32 -3.99
C GLY A 276 -16.92 6.14 -4.56
N ILE A 277 -17.08 5.06 -3.79
CA ILE A 277 -17.84 3.89 -4.23
C ILE A 277 -19.03 3.66 -3.31
N GLY A 278 -20.24 3.68 -3.89
CA GLY A 278 -21.50 3.44 -3.19
C GLY A 278 -21.66 1.96 -2.77
N GLU A 279 -22.52 1.75 -1.78
CA GLU A 279 -22.79 0.44 -1.21
C GLU A 279 -23.17 -0.63 -2.24
N HIS A 280 -22.79 -1.88 -1.96
CA HIS A 280 -23.10 -3.05 -2.79
C HIS A 280 -22.60 -2.95 -4.26
N ALA A 281 -21.69 -2.03 -4.56
CA ALA A 281 -21.07 -1.97 -5.89
C ALA A 281 -20.07 -3.12 -6.07
N ARG A 282 -19.85 -3.52 -7.32
CA ARG A 282 -18.85 -4.52 -7.69
C ARG A 282 -17.93 -3.97 -8.78
N ILE A 283 -16.64 -4.08 -8.55
CA ILE A 283 -15.60 -3.68 -9.50
C ILE A 283 -14.87 -4.96 -9.94
N GLU A 284 -15.05 -5.33 -11.20
CA GLU A 284 -14.48 -6.58 -11.75
C GLU A 284 -12.97 -6.50 -11.96
N GLU A 285 -12.33 -7.64 -12.12
CA GLU A 285 -10.88 -7.81 -12.21
C GLU A 285 -10.23 -6.87 -13.22
N GLY A 286 -9.13 -6.22 -12.80
CA GLY A 286 -8.30 -5.37 -13.67
C GLY A 286 -8.95 -4.08 -14.14
N VAL A 287 -10.10 -3.70 -13.62
CA VAL A 287 -10.73 -2.39 -13.88
C VAL A 287 -9.87 -1.27 -13.25
N MET A 288 -9.77 -0.15 -13.94
CA MET A 288 -9.11 1.06 -13.44
C MET A 288 -10.14 2.18 -13.27
N LEU A 289 -10.13 2.83 -12.09
CA LEU A 289 -10.90 4.04 -11.83
C LEU A 289 -9.95 5.24 -11.74
N GLY A 290 -10.16 6.24 -12.58
CA GLY A 290 -9.44 7.51 -12.50
C GLY A 290 -9.84 8.32 -11.25
N GLY A 291 -8.95 9.22 -10.85
CA GLY A 291 -9.18 10.05 -9.65
C GLY A 291 -10.49 10.81 -9.67
N GLN A 292 -11.09 10.98 -8.49
CA GLN A 292 -12.41 11.61 -8.28
C GLN A 292 -13.57 10.89 -9.00
N GLY A 293 -13.37 9.65 -9.44
CA GLY A 293 -14.44 8.84 -10.03
C GLY A 293 -15.49 8.44 -8.99
N GLY A 294 -16.77 8.64 -9.30
CA GLY A 294 -17.90 8.22 -8.46
C GLY A 294 -18.58 6.96 -9.01
N VAL A 295 -18.84 5.98 -8.16
CA VAL A 295 -19.59 4.77 -8.52
C VAL A 295 -20.88 4.73 -7.71
N LEU A 296 -22.00 4.68 -8.40
CA LEU A 296 -23.31 4.62 -7.76
C LEU A 296 -23.51 3.29 -7.01
N PRO A 297 -24.36 3.26 -5.97
CA PRO A 297 -24.74 2.02 -5.29
C PRO A 297 -25.21 0.93 -6.25
N HIS A 298 -24.94 -0.33 -5.92
CA HIS A 298 -25.32 -1.52 -6.70
C HIS A 298 -24.77 -1.57 -8.13
N LYS A 299 -23.86 -0.65 -8.50
CA LYS A 299 -23.26 -0.63 -9.85
C LYS A 299 -22.21 -1.72 -10.00
N VAL A 300 -22.18 -2.33 -11.18
CA VAL A 300 -21.10 -3.24 -11.58
C VAL A 300 -20.28 -2.58 -12.68
N LEU A 301 -18.98 -2.38 -12.43
CA LEU A 301 -18.03 -1.93 -13.44
C LEU A 301 -17.30 -3.14 -14.03
N ARG A 302 -17.40 -3.32 -15.34
CA ARG A 302 -16.91 -4.49 -16.07
C ARG A 302 -15.84 -4.14 -17.09
N GLY A 303 -14.96 -5.09 -17.30
CA GLY A 303 -14.00 -5.05 -18.41
C GLY A 303 -12.56 -4.94 -17.93
N LYS A 304 -11.83 -6.06 -18.00
CA LYS A 304 -10.40 -6.13 -17.67
C LYS A 304 -9.60 -5.12 -18.51
N GLY A 305 -8.85 -4.23 -17.84
CA GLY A 305 -8.09 -3.17 -18.48
C GLY A 305 -8.92 -1.96 -18.94
N VAL A 306 -10.23 -1.94 -18.67
CA VAL A 306 -11.06 -0.77 -18.97
C VAL A 306 -10.86 0.29 -17.91
N ALA A 307 -10.58 1.53 -18.36
CA ALA A 307 -10.50 2.68 -17.50
C ALA A 307 -11.85 3.43 -17.46
N PHE A 308 -12.32 3.73 -16.26
CA PHE A 308 -13.49 4.55 -15.98
C PHE A 308 -13.06 5.89 -15.40
N TRP A 309 -13.81 6.95 -15.68
CA TRP A 309 -13.54 8.27 -15.14
C TRP A 309 -14.85 9.06 -14.98
N GLY A 310 -14.82 10.04 -14.11
CA GLY A 310 -15.94 10.97 -13.92
C GLY A 310 -16.89 10.57 -12.79
N THR A 311 -17.87 11.43 -12.57
CA THR A 311 -18.88 11.26 -11.53
C THR A 311 -20.29 11.45 -12.15
N PRO A 312 -21.10 10.39 -12.29
CA PRO A 312 -20.77 8.99 -12.00
C PRO A 312 -19.71 8.43 -12.97
N ALA A 313 -18.97 7.42 -12.54
CA ALA A 313 -17.88 6.83 -13.33
C ALA A 313 -18.40 6.23 -14.64
N GLN A 314 -17.72 6.53 -15.72
CA GLN A 314 -18.01 6.04 -17.06
C GLN A 314 -16.71 5.75 -17.83
N PRO A 315 -16.74 4.98 -18.93
CA PRO A 315 -15.56 4.74 -19.75
C PRO A 315 -14.89 6.03 -20.16
N VAL A 316 -13.56 6.15 -19.97
CA VAL A 316 -12.83 7.40 -20.20
C VAL A 316 -13.03 7.98 -21.60
N ARG A 317 -13.10 7.11 -22.64
CA ARG A 317 -13.36 7.56 -24.02
C ARG A 317 -14.72 8.25 -24.16
N GLN A 318 -15.75 7.74 -23.47
CA GLN A 318 -17.09 8.33 -23.48
C GLN A 318 -17.09 9.67 -22.74
N TYR A 319 -16.47 9.72 -21.57
CA TYR A 319 -16.32 10.94 -20.77
C TYR A 319 -15.63 12.06 -21.56
N LEU A 320 -14.51 11.79 -22.20
CA LEU A 320 -13.78 12.77 -23.02
C LEU A 320 -14.59 13.25 -24.24
N LYS A 321 -15.36 12.36 -24.88
CA LYS A 321 -16.27 12.76 -25.98
C LYS A 321 -17.37 13.71 -25.48
N GLN A 322 -17.94 13.45 -24.32
CA GLN A 322 -18.96 14.32 -23.72
C GLN A 322 -18.41 15.70 -23.38
N LEU A 323 -17.22 15.76 -22.75
CA LEU A 323 -16.54 17.04 -22.48
C LEU A 323 -16.24 17.82 -23.74
N ALA A 324 -15.74 17.15 -24.79
CA ALA A 324 -15.48 17.79 -26.08
C ALA A 324 -16.78 18.32 -26.76
N ALA A 325 -17.87 17.59 -26.63
CA ALA A 325 -19.19 18.05 -27.14
C ALA A 325 -19.68 19.27 -26.39
N LEU A 326 -19.62 19.26 -25.05
CA LEU A 326 -19.98 20.42 -24.22
C LEU A 326 -19.11 21.64 -24.55
N ALA A 327 -17.81 21.46 -24.71
CA ALA A 327 -16.89 22.56 -25.08
C ALA A 327 -17.20 23.16 -26.48
N ARG A 328 -17.70 22.36 -27.43
CA ARG A 328 -18.16 22.85 -28.73
C ARG A 328 -19.43 23.65 -28.65
N LEU A 329 -20.38 23.22 -27.83
CA LEU A 329 -21.66 23.95 -27.60
C LEU A 329 -21.42 25.36 -27.01
N VAL A 330 -20.41 25.50 -26.15
CA VAL A 330 -20.05 26.80 -25.57
C VAL A 330 -19.36 27.71 -26.60
N LYS A 331 -18.60 27.17 -27.53
CA LYS A 331 -17.90 27.93 -28.58
C LYS A 331 -18.80 28.32 -29.75
N GLY A 332 -19.95 27.67 -29.90
CA GLY A 332 -20.93 27.94 -30.96
C GLY A 332 -21.96 29.03 -30.63
N LYS A 333 -21.73 29.76 -29.53
CA LYS A 333 -22.39 31.00 -29.18
C LYS A 333 -21.39 32.14 -29.41
#